data_9c5094152574691413f3fb0043b61122
#
_entry.id   9c5094152574691413f3fb0043b61122
#
_cell.length_a   1.000
_cell.length_b   1.000
_cell.length_c   1.000
_cell.angle_alpha   90.00
_cell.angle_beta   90.00
_cell.angle_gamma   90.00
#
_symmetry.space_group_name_H-M   'P 1'
#
loop_
_entity.id
_entity.type
_entity.pdbx_description
1 polymer ?
#
loop_
_entity_poly.entity_id
_entity_poly.type
_entity_poly.pdbx_seq_one_letter_code
_entity_poly.pdbx_strand_id
1 'polypeptide(L)'
;MIEITNCPVCGSSSFNSFIKTTAQMHSNKEMFNFDECSSCKLVFLNPRLHLDDLKNYYTSYYLPYRGAQAWGKFEKFVASSQKKLDLKRVKLIKDVHSLSEESLILDIGCGKPTFLKAFQKKVNCQTMGIDFSDKGWKNQAHTFKKINLQVAEIKDLSSNLKPDVITMWHYLEHDYTPF
;
A
#
# COMPACT_ATOMS: atom_id res chain seq x y z
N MET A 1 14.91 -16.35 -3.80
CA MET A 1 14.99 -15.09 -4.59
C MET A 1 14.81 -15.40 -6.07
N ILE A 2 14.26 -14.44 -6.82
CA ILE A 2 13.98 -14.55 -8.26
C ILE A 2 14.86 -13.54 -8.98
N GLU A 3 15.69 -14.01 -9.91
CA GLU A 3 16.48 -13.13 -10.76
C GLU A 3 15.60 -12.56 -11.90
N ILE A 4 15.66 -11.26 -12.08
CA ILE A 4 14.93 -10.56 -13.13
C ILE A 4 15.86 -10.38 -14.31
N THR A 5 15.51 -11.01 -15.42
CA THR A 5 16.33 -11.01 -16.64
C THR A 5 15.91 -9.94 -17.65
N ASN A 6 14.69 -9.40 -17.49
CA ASN A 6 14.15 -8.37 -18.37
C ASN A 6 13.48 -7.27 -17.55
N CYS A 7 13.69 -6.03 -17.91
CA CYS A 7 13.06 -4.89 -17.26
C CYS A 7 11.53 -5.04 -17.24
N PRO A 8 10.88 -4.96 -16.06
CA PRO A 8 9.45 -5.16 -15.96
C PRO A 8 8.60 -4.10 -16.66
N VAL A 9 9.21 -2.98 -17.08
CA VAL A 9 8.51 -1.90 -17.79
C VAL A 9 8.77 -1.92 -19.29
N CYS A 10 10.04 -1.97 -19.73
CA CYS A 10 10.37 -1.83 -21.15
C CYS A 10 10.90 -3.10 -21.81
N GLY A 11 11.05 -4.22 -21.06
CA GLY A 11 11.52 -5.49 -21.56
C GLY A 11 13.02 -5.57 -21.87
N SER A 12 13.80 -4.49 -21.70
CA SER A 12 15.25 -4.49 -21.92
C SER A 12 15.97 -5.44 -20.98
N SER A 13 16.98 -6.16 -21.48
CA SER A 13 17.84 -7.04 -20.68
C SER A 13 19.12 -6.38 -20.19
N SER A 14 19.29 -5.07 -20.41
CA SER A 14 20.49 -4.32 -20.02
C SER A 14 20.26 -3.55 -18.73
N PHE A 15 20.99 -3.91 -17.67
CA PHE A 15 20.89 -3.31 -16.33
C PHE A 15 22.29 -3.01 -15.78
N ASN A 16 22.37 -2.01 -14.92
CA ASN A 16 23.56 -1.73 -14.11
C ASN A 16 23.16 -1.77 -12.62
N SER A 17 24.05 -2.29 -11.78
CA SER A 17 23.84 -2.22 -10.34
C SER A 17 23.78 -0.75 -9.91
N PHE A 18 22.68 -0.34 -9.26
CA PHE A 18 22.44 1.04 -8.85
C PHE A 18 22.82 1.26 -7.39
N ILE A 19 22.27 0.44 -6.47
CA ILE A 19 22.57 0.56 -5.04
C ILE A 19 22.39 -0.79 -4.33
N LYS A 20 23.19 -1.02 -3.29
CA LYS A 20 23.01 -2.13 -2.34
C LYS A 20 22.67 -1.58 -0.98
N THR A 21 21.63 -2.12 -0.34
CA THR A 21 21.16 -1.66 0.97
C THR A 21 20.48 -2.78 1.75
N THR A 22 20.29 -2.58 3.04
CA THR A 22 19.51 -3.48 3.89
C THR A 22 18.05 -3.03 3.99
N ALA A 23 17.14 -3.93 4.35
CA ALA A 23 15.75 -3.58 4.65
C ALA A 23 15.70 -2.71 5.92
N GLN A 24 15.36 -1.42 5.77
CA GLN A 24 15.43 -0.44 6.86
C GLN A 24 14.48 -0.71 8.02
N MET A 25 13.34 -1.36 7.75
CA MET A 25 12.29 -1.62 8.75
C MET A 25 12.29 -3.05 9.26
N HIS A 26 13.36 -3.78 9.05
CA HIS A 26 13.52 -5.16 9.48
C HIS A 26 14.81 -5.31 10.27
N SER A 27 14.81 -6.20 11.27
CA SER A 27 16.02 -6.50 12.05
C SER A 27 17.06 -7.31 11.28
N ASN A 28 16.69 -7.88 10.15
CA ASN A 28 17.58 -8.61 9.26
C ASN A 28 18.52 -7.64 8.54
N LYS A 29 19.83 -7.98 8.58
CA LYS A 29 20.88 -7.22 7.87
C LYS A 29 21.17 -7.76 6.48
N GLU A 30 20.26 -8.53 5.91
CA GLU A 30 20.36 -9.04 4.55
C GLU A 30 20.49 -7.89 3.56
N MET A 31 21.44 -8.02 2.64
CA MET A 31 21.71 -7.02 1.62
C MET A 31 20.84 -7.27 0.39
N PHE A 32 20.21 -6.22 -0.08
CA PHE A 32 19.42 -6.21 -1.31
C PHE A 32 20.11 -5.33 -2.34
N ASN A 33 20.10 -5.78 -3.58
CA ASN A 33 20.61 -5.01 -4.72
C ASN A 33 19.44 -4.43 -5.52
N PHE A 34 19.59 -3.19 -5.92
CA PHE A 34 18.72 -2.55 -6.90
C PHE A 34 19.49 -2.33 -8.18
N ASP A 35 18.90 -2.72 -9.29
CA ASP A 35 19.44 -2.48 -10.63
C ASP A 35 18.70 -1.32 -11.31
N GLU A 36 19.41 -0.55 -12.13
CA GLU A 36 18.86 0.46 -13.01
C GLU A 36 18.81 -0.06 -14.45
N CYS A 37 17.66 -0.01 -15.07
CA CYS A 37 17.52 -0.31 -16.49
C CYS A 37 18.24 0.74 -17.35
N SER A 38 19.14 0.29 -18.23
CA SER A 38 19.92 1.19 -19.09
C SER A 38 19.03 1.95 -20.09
N SER A 39 17.89 1.38 -20.46
CA SER A 39 16.96 1.93 -21.47
C SER A 39 15.96 2.93 -20.88
N CYS A 40 15.14 2.50 -19.89
CA CYS A 40 14.04 3.33 -19.37
C CYS A 40 14.33 3.96 -18.00
N LYS A 41 15.50 3.68 -17.41
CA LYS A 41 15.94 4.20 -16.11
C LYS A 41 15.11 3.76 -14.91
N LEU A 42 14.23 2.75 -15.08
CA LEU A 42 13.56 2.12 -13.93
C LEU A 42 14.60 1.53 -13.00
N VAL A 43 14.48 1.85 -11.71
CA VAL A 43 15.25 1.20 -10.64
C VAL A 43 14.35 0.14 -9.99
N PHE A 44 14.83 -1.09 -9.91
CA PHE A 44 14.05 -2.22 -9.37
C PHE A 44 14.92 -3.19 -8.59
N LEU A 45 14.29 -3.89 -7.65
CA LEU A 45 14.96 -4.90 -6.82
C LEU A 45 15.35 -6.12 -7.68
N ASN A 46 16.64 -6.48 -7.69
CA ASN A 46 17.16 -7.62 -8.43
C ASN A 46 18.38 -8.25 -7.74
N PRO A 47 18.35 -9.54 -7.35
CA PRO A 47 17.18 -10.42 -7.39
C PRO A 47 16.11 -10.00 -6.38
N ARG A 48 14.84 -10.27 -6.68
CA ARG A 48 13.73 -10.00 -5.77
C ARG A 48 13.30 -11.24 -5.00
N LEU A 49 12.65 -11.05 -3.87
CA LEU A 49 12.10 -12.13 -3.06
C LEU A 49 10.95 -12.85 -3.78
N HIS A 50 10.69 -14.10 -3.46
CA HIS A 50 9.39 -14.69 -3.74
C HIS A 50 8.30 -13.98 -2.93
N LEU A 51 7.06 -13.92 -3.45
CA LEU A 51 5.94 -13.23 -2.77
C LEU A 51 5.69 -13.77 -1.37
N ASP A 52 5.84 -15.08 -1.17
CA ASP A 52 5.66 -15.69 0.16
C ASP A 52 6.76 -15.27 1.14
N ASP A 53 8.00 -15.16 0.67
CA ASP A 53 9.11 -14.68 1.49
C ASP A 53 8.96 -13.20 1.81
N LEU A 54 8.45 -12.39 0.85
CA LEU A 54 8.21 -10.97 1.03
C LEU A 54 7.27 -10.69 2.21
N LYS A 55 6.25 -11.53 2.41
CA LYS A 55 5.30 -11.42 3.54
C LYS A 55 5.98 -11.44 4.91
N ASN A 56 7.15 -12.09 5.02
CA ASN A 56 7.92 -12.16 6.26
C ASN A 56 8.55 -10.81 6.65
N TYR A 57 8.72 -9.90 5.70
CA TYR A 57 9.21 -8.54 5.94
C TYR A 57 8.12 -7.59 6.44
N TYR A 58 6.86 -7.91 6.23
CA TYR A 58 5.70 -7.17 6.75
C TYR A 58 5.28 -7.69 8.13
N THR A 59 6.17 -7.57 9.10
CA THR A 59 5.96 -8.05 10.47
C THR A 59 5.03 -7.11 11.25
N SER A 60 4.73 -7.48 12.51
CA SER A 60 4.01 -6.59 13.45
C SER A 60 4.78 -5.29 13.75
N TYR A 61 6.07 -5.22 13.42
CA TYR A 61 6.89 -4.01 13.57
C TYR A 61 6.77 -3.05 12.39
N TYR A 62 6.13 -3.46 11.29
CA TYR A 62 5.95 -2.61 10.12
C TYR A 62 5.13 -1.36 10.48
N LEU A 63 5.75 -0.19 10.33
CA LEU A 63 5.19 1.08 10.80
C LEU A 63 3.78 1.40 10.28
N PRO A 64 3.45 1.16 9.00
CA PRO A 64 2.09 1.40 8.50
C PRO A 64 1.00 0.63 9.25
N TYR A 65 1.27 -0.61 9.71
CA TYR A 65 0.30 -1.37 10.52
C TYR A 65 0.16 -0.83 11.94
N ARG A 66 1.25 -0.36 12.53
CA ARG A 66 1.25 0.20 13.89
C ARG A 66 0.63 1.59 13.94
N GLY A 67 0.77 2.37 12.86
CA GLY A 67 0.30 3.74 12.79
C GLY A 67 0.97 4.65 13.83
N ALA A 68 0.26 5.70 14.26
CA ALA A 68 0.82 6.73 15.16
C ALA A 68 1.34 6.18 16.51
N GLN A 69 0.76 5.09 17.02
CA GLN A 69 1.18 4.47 18.29
C GLN A 69 2.65 4.01 18.28
N ALA A 70 3.20 3.72 17.10
CA ALA A 70 4.61 3.36 16.96
C ALA A 70 5.59 4.45 17.40
N TRP A 71 5.12 5.70 17.50
CA TRP A 71 5.95 6.89 17.72
C TRP A 71 5.99 7.36 19.17
N GLY A 72 5.44 6.59 20.12
CA GLY A 72 5.49 6.85 21.55
C GLY A 72 5.10 8.30 21.89
N LYS A 73 6.01 9.08 22.46
CA LYS A 73 5.75 10.48 22.88
C LYS A 73 5.29 11.39 21.72
N PHE A 74 5.56 11.04 20.48
CA PHE A 74 5.14 11.77 19.29
C PHE A 74 3.82 11.28 18.70
N GLU A 75 3.15 10.31 19.31
CA GLU A 75 1.92 9.70 18.81
C GLU A 75 0.87 10.74 18.38
N LYS A 76 0.57 11.71 19.23
CA LYS A 76 -0.44 12.75 18.96
C LYS A 76 -0.08 13.61 17.75
N PHE A 77 1.18 13.95 17.60
CA PHE A 77 1.68 14.72 16.45
C PHE A 77 1.54 13.92 15.16
N VAL A 78 2.00 12.67 15.15
CA VAL A 78 1.90 11.79 14.00
C VAL A 78 0.45 11.49 13.64
N ALA A 79 -0.42 11.23 14.62
CA ALA A 79 -1.85 11.05 14.39
C ALA A 79 -2.52 12.29 13.76
N SER A 80 -2.14 13.50 14.21
CA SER A 80 -2.62 14.74 13.62
C SER A 80 -2.14 14.91 12.18
N SER A 81 -0.88 14.61 11.90
CA SER A 81 -0.30 14.67 10.56
C SER A 81 -0.96 13.64 9.62
N GLN A 82 -1.15 12.41 10.07
CA GLN A 82 -1.88 11.38 9.32
C GLN A 82 -3.31 11.84 8.99
N LYS A 83 -4.03 12.37 9.97
CA LYS A 83 -5.39 12.89 9.76
C LYS A 83 -5.41 14.01 8.71
N LYS A 84 -4.44 14.93 8.74
CA LYS A 84 -4.32 16.00 7.72
C LYS A 84 -4.06 15.42 6.33
N LEU A 85 -3.18 14.41 6.23
CA LEU A 85 -2.90 13.72 4.98
C LEU A 85 -4.15 13.02 4.44
N ASP A 86 -4.85 12.25 5.27
CA ASP A 86 -6.09 11.57 4.88
C ASP A 86 -7.14 12.55 4.37
N LEU A 87 -7.30 13.70 5.04
CA LEU A 87 -8.23 14.74 4.60
C LEU A 87 -7.81 15.40 3.28
N LYS A 88 -6.51 15.57 3.02
CA LYS A 88 -6.01 16.04 1.72
C LYS A 88 -6.33 15.04 0.60
N ARG A 89 -6.13 13.74 0.85
CA ARG A 89 -6.47 12.67 -0.08
C ARG A 89 -7.98 12.65 -0.39
N VAL A 90 -8.82 12.78 0.65
CA VAL A 90 -10.28 12.90 0.48
C VAL A 90 -10.63 14.11 -0.38
N LYS A 91 -10.01 15.26 -0.12
CA LYS A 91 -10.25 16.47 -0.90
C LYS A 91 -9.84 16.28 -2.36
N LEU A 92 -8.67 15.72 -2.62
CA LEU A 92 -8.17 15.45 -3.98
C LEU A 92 -9.19 14.65 -4.80
N ILE A 93 -9.75 13.59 -4.22
CA ILE A 93 -10.74 12.75 -4.92
C ILE A 93 -12.03 13.53 -5.17
N LYS A 94 -12.52 14.29 -4.18
CA LYS A 94 -13.72 15.11 -4.32
C LYS A 94 -13.58 16.22 -5.37
N ASP A 95 -12.38 16.73 -5.56
CA ASP A 95 -12.12 17.80 -6.54
C ASP A 95 -12.16 17.25 -7.99
N VAL A 96 -11.96 15.94 -8.19
CA VAL A 96 -11.90 15.32 -9.52
C VAL A 96 -13.09 14.39 -9.83
N HIS A 97 -13.86 13.99 -8.81
CA HIS A 97 -14.97 13.06 -8.99
C HIS A 97 -16.15 13.38 -8.08
N SER A 98 -17.35 13.45 -8.66
CA SER A 98 -18.59 13.64 -7.91
C SER A 98 -19.02 12.29 -7.30
N LEU A 99 -19.22 12.28 -5.99
CA LEU A 99 -19.54 11.07 -5.22
C LEU A 99 -20.86 11.22 -4.47
N SER A 100 -21.62 10.15 -4.41
CA SER A 100 -22.86 10.01 -3.66
C SER A 100 -22.76 8.95 -2.56
N GLU A 101 -23.84 8.73 -1.82
CA GLU A 101 -23.93 7.64 -0.82
C GLU A 101 -23.86 6.25 -1.47
N GLU A 102 -24.25 6.13 -2.73
CA GLU A 102 -24.20 4.89 -3.50
C GLU A 102 -22.81 4.59 -4.07
N SER A 103 -21.96 5.61 -4.16
CA SER A 103 -20.61 5.45 -4.70
C SER A 103 -19.75 4.52 -3.85
N LEU A 104 -18.96 3.69 -4.50
CA LEU A 104 -18.01 2.76 -3.89
C LEU A 104 -16.56 3.21 -4.09
N ILE A 105 -15.84 3.39 -2.99
CA ILE A 105 -14.40 3.63 -2.98
C ILE A 105 -13.68 2.35 -2.60
N LEU A 106 -12.77 1.89 -3.45
CA LEU A 106 -11.88 0.77 -3.19
C LEU A 106 -10.45 1.28 -2.95
N ASP A 107 -9.89 0.95 -1.79
CA ASP A 107 -8.49 1.24 -1.44
C ASP A 107 -7.68 -0.05 -1.44
N ILE A 108 -6.74 -0.18 -2.37
CA ILE A 108 -5.88 -1.34 -2.55
C ILE A 108 -4.60 -1.13 -1.76
N GLY A 109 -4.22 -2.13 -0.93
CA GLY A 109 -3.13 -1.99 0.02
C GLY A 109 -3.48 -1.04 1.16
N CYS A 110 -4.71 -1.13 1.69
CA CYS A 110 -5.26 -0.15 2.62
C CYS A 110 -4.53 -0.08 3.97
N GLY A 111 -3.71 -1.08 4.32
CA GLY A 111 -2.94 -1.14 5.57
C GLY A 111 -3.81 -0.83 6.78
N LYS A 112 -3.51 0.27 7.48
CA LYS A 112 -4.40 0.82 8.52
C LYS A 112 -5.40 1.78 7.88
N PRO A 113 -6.71 1.44 7.77
CA PRO A 113 -7.67 2.12 6.90
C PRO A 113 -8.18 3.47 7.45
N THR A 114 -7.26 4.34 7.88
CA THR A 114 -7.58 5.68 8.41
C THR A 114 -8.10 6.59 7.32
N PHE A 115 -7.58 6.46 6.09
CA PHE A 115 -8.06 7.18 4.92
C PHE A 115 -9.52 6.84 4.60
N LEU A 116 -9.87 5.55 4.49
CA LEU A 116 -11.25 5.12 4.24
C LEU A 116 -12.21 5.60 5.35
N LYS A 117 -11.75 5.58 6.61
CA LYS A 117 -12.53 6.13 7.73
C LYS A 117 -12.74 7.65 7.60
N ALA A 118 -11.72 8.39 7.17
CA ALA A 118 -11.84 9.82 6.91
C ALA A 118 -12.80 10.09 5.75
N PHE A 119 -12.75 9.26 4.72
CA PHE A 119 -13.60 9.32 3.54
C PHE A 119 -15.07 9.14 3.92
N GLN A 120 -15.42 8.06 4.61
CA GLN A 120 -16.78 7.80 5.12
C GLN A 120 -17.36 8.98 5.91
N LYS A 121 -16.54 9.58 6.80
CA LYS A 121 -16.97 10.71 7.61
C LYS A 121 -17.26 11.97 6.80
N LYS A 122 -16.67 12.13 5.63
CA LYS A 122 -16.73 13.36 4.82
C LYS A 122 -17.67 13.27 3.62
N VAL A 123 -17.91 12.06 3.10
CA VAL A 123 -18.65 11.83 1.86
C VAL A 123 -19.88 10.96 2.07
N ASN A 124 -19.92 10.15 3.15
CA ASN A 124 -20.99 9.21 3.44
C ASN A 124 -21.24 8.19 2.31
N CYS A 125 -20.17 7.71 1.66
CA CYS A 125 -20.23 6.71 0.61
C CYS A 125 -19.83 5.32 1.11
N GLN A 126 -20.00 4.30 0.27
CA GLN A 126 -19.51 2.96 0.55
C GLN A 126 -17.99 2.90 0.43
N THR A 127 -17.35 2.19 1.35
CA THR A 127 -15.89 2.07 1.39
C THR A 127 -15.48 0.62 1.54
N MET A 128 -14.55 0.20 0.70
CA MET A 128 -13.93 -1.12 0.74
C MET A 128 -12.42 -0.96 0.76
N GLY A 129 -11.76 -1.75 1.59
CA GLY A 129 -10.30 -1.83 1.65
C GLY A 129 -9.84 -3.27 1.52
N ILE A 130 -8.83 -3.51 0.70
CA ILE A 130 -8.15 -4.79 0.63
C ILE A 130 -6.68 -4.63 0.99
N ASP A 131 -6.14 -5.64 1.64
CA ASP A 131 -4.72 -5.78 1.92
C ASP A 131 -4.40 -7.27 2.03
N PHE A 132 -3.17 -7.68 1.78
CA PHE A 132 -2.78 -9.09 1.92
C PHE A 132 -2.72 -9.54 3.40
N SER A 133 -2.92 -8.62 4.37
CA SER A 133 -2.87 -8.89 5.80
C SER A 133 -3.87 -8.03 6.59
N ASP A 134 -4.50 -8.61 7.61
CA ASP A 134 -5.38 -7.91 8.54
C ASP A 134 -4.66 -7.16 9.68
N LYS A 135 -3.33 -7.18 9.70
CA LYS A 135 -2.51 -6.61 10.80
C LYS A 135 -2.78 -5.12 11.05
N GLY A 136 -3.18 -4.39 10.01
CA GLY A 136 -3.47 -2.96 10.10
C GLY A 136 -4.77 -2.64 10.83
N TRP A 137 -5.74 -3.55 10.89
CA TRP A 137 -7.08 -3.28 11.46
C TRP A 137 -7.61 -4.32 12.44
N LYS A 138 -7.09 -5.56 12.47
CA LYS A 138 -7.57 -6.65 13.32
C LYS A 138 -7.78 -6.26 14.78
N ASN A 139 -6.78 -5.64 15.39
CA ASN A 139 -6.81 -5.25 16.79
C ASN A 139 -7.70 -4.01 17.07
N GLN A 140 -8.23 -3.38 16.03
CA GLN A 140 -9.06 -2.17 16.09
C GLN A 140 -10.32 -2.30 15.22
N ALA A 141 -10.83 -3.51 15.03
CA ALA A 141 -11.96 -3.80 14.15
C ALA A 141 -13.21 -2.95 14.49
N HIS A 142 -13.47 -2.69 15.77
CA HIS A 142 -14.55 -1.83 16.23
C HIS A 142 -14.45 -0.39 15.68
N THR A 143 -13.22 0.08 15.44
CA THR A 143 -12.95 1.43 14.92
C THR A 143 -13.31 1.56 13.43
N PHE A 144 -13.26 0.44 12.71
CA PHE A 144 -13.45 0.37 11.26
C PHE A 144 -14.68 -0.44 10.84
N LYS A 145 -15.61 -0.73 11.78
CA LYS A 145 -16.77 -1.62 11.58
C LYS A 145 -17.71 -1.26 10.43
N LYS A 146 -17.63 -0.02 9.93
CA LYS A 146 -18.46 0.45 8.81
C LYS A 146 -17.76 0.32 7.46
N ILE A 147 -16.51 -0.11 7.43
CA ILE A 147 -15.71 -0.28 6.23
C ILE A 147 -15.70 -1.76 5.88
N ASN A 148 -15.95 -2.11 4.63
CA ASN A 148 -15.78 -3.47 4.15
C ASN A 148 -14.28 -3.75 3.98
N LEU A 149 -13.68 -4.47 4.94
CA LEU A 149 -12.25 -4.82 4.93
C LEU A 149 -12.07 -6.30 4.65
N GLN A 150 -11.20 -6.61 3.69
CA GLN A 150 -10.94 -7.98 3.28
C GLN A 150 -9.42 -8.23 3.19
N VAL A 151 -9.01 -9.42 3.64
CA VAL A 151 -7.67 -9.95 3.33
C VAL A 151 -7.76 -10.55 1.93
N ALA A 152 -7.23 -9.82 0.95
CA ALA A 152 -7.32 -10.19 -0.46
C ALA A 152 -6.22 -9.50 -1.27
N GLU A 153 -5.90 -10.09 -2.42
CA GLU A 153 -5.11 -9.47 -3.49
C GLU A 153 -6.06 -9.01 -4.62
N ILE A 154 -5.58 -8.20 -5.56
CA ILE A 154 -6.41 -7.69 -6.68
C ILE A 154 -7.06 -8.85 -7.47
N LYS A 155 -6.31 -9.93 -7.69
CA LYS A 155 -6.79 -11.12 -8.41
C LYS A 155 -7.97 -11.84 -7.75
N ASP A 156 -8.16 -11.63 -6.44
CA ASP A 156 -9.22 -12.27 -5.66
C ASP A 156 -10.53 -11.46 -5.71
N LEU A 157 -10.49 -10.26 -6.27
CA LEU A 157 -11.67 -9.41 -6.41
C LEU A 157 -12.62 -9.96 -7.47
N SER A 158 -13.92 -9.86 -7.20
CA SER A 158 -14.94 -10.22 -8.18
C SER A 158 -14.83 -9.34 -9.44
N SER A 159 -14.89 -9.94 -10.62
CA SER A 159 -14.96 -9.23 -11.91
C SER A 159 -16.21 -8.35 -12.04
N ASN A 160 -17.24 -8.60 -11.22
CA ASN A 160 -18.48 -7.80 -11.16
C ASN A 160 -18.36 -6.59 -10.22
N LEU A 161 -17.28 -6.47 -9.46
CA LEU A 161 -17.05 -5.32 -8.60
C LEU A 161 -16.79 -4.09 -9.47
N LYS A 162 -17.57 -3.03 -9.26
CA LYS A 162 -17.49 -1.78 -10.03
C LYS A 162 -17.32 -0.60 -9.09
N PRO A 163 -16.11 -0.37 -8.55
CA PRO A 163 -15.85 0.82 -7.74
C PRO A 163 -15.86 2.08 -8.61
N ASP A 164 -16.42 3.16 -8.10
CA ASP A 164 -16.40 4.48 -8.75
C ASP A 164 -15.00 5.09 -8.67
N VAL A 165 -14.27 4.79 -7.60
CA VAL A 165 -12.88 5.24 -7.41
C VAL A 165 -12.05 4.11 -6.84
N ILE A 166 -10.88 3.90 -7.43
CA ILE A 166 -9.84 3.03 -6.90
C ILE A 166 -8.67 3.90 -6.44
N THR A 167 -8.18 3.63 -5.23
CA THR A 167 -6.99 4.29 -4.68
C THR A 167 -5.91 3.28 -4.34
N MET A 168 -4.65 3.69 -4.56
CA MET A 168 -3.44 2.92 -4.27
C MET A 168 -2.41 3.86 -3.65
N TRP A 169 -2.37 3.95 -2.32
CA TRP A 169 -1.44 4.82 -1.62
C TRP A 169 -0.19 4.06 -1.22
N HIS A 170 0.94 4.30 -1.90
CA HIS A 170 2.19 3.56 -1.68
C HIS A 170 2.00 2.04 -1.88
N TYR A 171 1.35 1.66 -2.97
CA TYR A 171 1.08 0.27 -3.34
C TYR A 171 1.86 -0.16 -4.59
N LEU A 172 1.81 0.63 -5.67
CA LEU A 172 2.35 0.22 -6.98
C LEU A 172 3.86 -0.07 -6.94
N GLU A 173 4.61 0.65 -6.11
CA GLU A 173 6.04 0.43 -5.90
C GLU A 173 6.36 -0.93 -5.24
N HIS A 174 5.36 -1.59 -4.67
CA HIS A 174 5.48 -2.91 -4.06
C HIS A 174 4.92 -4.03 -4.93
N ASP A 175 4.21 -3.70 -6.00
CA ASP A 175 3.64 -4.69 -6.90
C ASP A 175 4.72 -5.26 -7.85
N TYR A 176 4.71 -6.58 -8.02
CA TYR A 176 5.63 -7.26 -8.92
C TYR A 176 5.17 -7.26 -10.37
N THR A 177 3.90 -6.98 -10.61
CA THR A 177 3.25 -6.97 -11.91
C THR A 177 2.27 -5.80 -12.02
N PRO A 178 2.78 -4.54 -11.97
CA PRO A 178 1.93 -3.34 -11.88
C PRO A 178 1.19 -3.01 -13.20
N PHE A 179 1.36 -3.82 -14.26
CA PHE A 179 0.76 -3.65 -15.59
C PHE A 179 -0.05 -4.87 -15.99
#